data_62c27482bed78e17d7b229dc34fbccf9
#
_entry.id   62c27482bed78e17d7b229dc34fbccf9
#
_cell.length_a   1.000
_cell.length_b   1.000
_cell.length_c   1.000
_cell.angle_alpha   90.00
_cell.angle_beta   90.00
_cell.angle_gamma   90.00
#
_symmetry.space_group_name_H-M   'P 1'
#
loop_
_entity.id
_entity.type
_entity.pdbx_description
1 polymer ?
#
loop_
_entity_poly.entity_id
_entity_poly.type
_entity_poly.pdbx_seq_one_letter_code
_entity_poly.pdbx_strand_id
1 'polypeptide(L)'
;MNAPDSPDLPFTGERFVPGTKGEIWVEHWHRYHFAARWAAGKAVLDVACGEGYGTALLSRVAARATGVDIASEAIAHATRTYAGLANANFYRASCTKLPLPDASIDLAVSFETVEHIHEQEAFLSELARVLKPGGVLVMSCPNKLEYSDKRDYVNEFHVKELYRAELAQLVGAHFPHVAWYGQRPSFFSVIAPETVAGAAAQVVEVDEAHPDEASEAISNPLYFLVVASREAASLAAMAPAVSVLSDRGDWVHRDYEKVMRMLESSVKHGTDLAEQLRDREHSIMAFQKDASTVRVELTQRLVEMADLHRECSLKDAALKSKDLELLRRRSLGWWLKLPLIRLRDLFR
;
A
#
# COMPACT_ATOMS: atom_id res chain seq x y z
N MET A 1 15.39 28.20 5.29
CA MET A 1 14.52 29.22 4.67
C MET A 1 13.17 28.57 4.48
N ASN A 2 12.17 29.00 5.24
CA ASN A 2 10.79 28.56 5.04
C ASN A 2 10.30 29.17 3.72
N ALA A 3 9.79 28.34 2.81
CA ALA A 3 9.13 28.82 1.62
C ALA A 3 7.90 29.65 2.02
N PRO A 4 7.60 30.77 1.33
CA PRO A 4 6.38 31.50 1.57
C PRO A 4 5.17 30.64 1.21
N ASP A 5 4.04 30.87 1.89
CA ASP A 5 2.74 30.26 1.69
C ASP A 5 2.27 30.37 0.21
N SER A 6 2.79 29.53 -0.65
CA SER A 6 2.25 29.29 -1.98
C SER A 6 1.33 28.08 -1.85
N PRO A 7 0.10 28.11 -2.36
CA PRO A 7 -0.75 26.94 -2.32
C PRO A 7 -0.01 25.78 -3.00
N ASP A 8 0.25 24.73 -2.24
CA ASP A 8 0.88 23.51 -2.73
C ASP A 8 0.06 22.98 -3.92
N LEU A 9 0.75 22.55 -4.97
CA LEU A 9 0.11 21.82 -6.04
C LEU A 9 -0.49 20.54 -5.45
N PRO A 10 -1.76 20.22 -5.74
CA PRO A 10 -2.35 19.00 -5.23
C PRO A 10 -1.59 17.78 -5.76
N PHE A 11 -1.32 16.83 -4.89
CA PHE A 11 -0.80 15.52 -5.29
C PHE A 11 -1.90 14.78 -6.06
N THR A 12 -1.67 14.55 -7.35
CA THR A 12 -2.64 13.88 -8.24
C THR A 12 -2.36 12.38 -8.40
N GLY A 13 -1.26 11.88 -7.85
CA GLY A 13 -0.79 10.51 -8.09
C GLY A 13 0.13 10.36 -9.31
N GLU A 14 0.07 11.30 -10.26
CA GLU A 14 0.89 11.31 -11.47
C GLU A 14 2.23 12.02 -11.27
N ARG A 15 2.25 13.04 -10.42
CA ARG A 15 3.41 13.92 -10.21
C ARG A 15 3.87 13.88 -8.77
N PHE A 16 5.18 13.71 -8.56
CA PHE A 16 5.76 13.87 -7.23
C PHE A 16 5.73 15.34 -6.78
N VAL A 17 5.36 15.57 -5.52
CA VAL A 17 5.37 16.89 -4.86
C VAL A 17 6.29 16.79 -3.64
N PRO A 18 7.26 17.71 -3.43
CA PRO A 18 8.27 17.62 -2.36
C PRO A 18 7.73 17.48 -0.94
N GLY A 19 6.48 17.85 -0.68
CA GLY A 19 5.78 17.62 0.59
C GLY A 19 5.39 16.17 0.84
N THR A 20 5.37 15.32 -0.20
CA THR A 20 5.05 13.90 -0.11
C THR A 20 6.20 13.17 0.57
N LYS A 21 5.89 12.38 1.60
CA LYS A 21 6.86 11.53 2.31
C LYS A 21 6.75 10.09 1.81
N GLY A 22 7.73 9.26 2.13
CA GLY A 22 7.74 7.85 1.79
C GLY A 22 8.85 7.49 0.80
N GLU A 23 8.79 6.29 0.26
CA GLU A 23 9.78 5.77 -0.70
C GLU A 23 9.93 6.69 -1.90
N ILE A 24 8.82 7.23 -2.43
CA ILE A 24 8.81 8.13 -3.58
C ILE A 24 9.69 9.37 -3.35
N TRP A 25 9.75 9.90 -2.12
CA TRP A 25 10.63 11.01 -1.78
C TRP A 25 12.11 10.62 -1.93
N VAL A 26 12.49 9.46 -1.37
CA VAL A 26 13.85 8.92 -1.45
C VAL A 26 14.25 8.70 -2.91
N GLU A 27 13.38 8.06 -3.70
CA GLU A 27 13.62 7.76 -5.12
C GLU A 27 13.89 9.01 -5.94
N HIS A 28 13.02 10.01 -5.84
CA HIS A 28 13.10 11.22 -6.61
C HIS A 28 14.31 12.09 -6.24
N TRP A 29 14.52 12.36 -4.95
CA TRP A 29 15.66 13.13 -4.52
C TRP A 29 16.99 12.45 -4.85
N HIS A 30 17.06 11.11 -4.74
CA HIS A 30 18.25 10.35 -5.06
C HIS A 30 18.65 10.50 -6.53
N ARG A 31 17.70 10.42 -7.46
CA ARG A 31 17.93 10.60 -8.89
C ARG A 31 18.55 11.97 -9.20
N TYR A 32 18.00 13.02 -8.63
CA TYR A 32 18.54 14.38 -8.83
C TYR A 32 19.90 14.56 -8.18
N HIS A 33 20.15 14.07 -6.97
CA HIS A 33 21.48 14.08 -6.36
C HIS A 33 22.49 13.26 -7.15
N PHE A 34 22.07 12.12 -7.70
CA PHE A 34 22.90 11.33 -8.60
C PHE A 34 23.28 12.11 -9.85
N ALA A 35 22.32 12.75 -10.53
CA ALA A 35 22.56 13.54 -11.74
C ALA A 35 23.35 14.83 -11.48
N ALA A 36 23.24 15.43 -10.30
CA ALA A 36 23.99 16.66 -9.95
C ALA A 36 25.51 16.53 -10.09
N ARG A 37 26.04 15.29 -10.01
CA ARG A 37 27.46 15.01 -10.22
C ARG A 37 27.97 15.40 -11.61
N TRP A 38 27.08 15.40 -12.62
CA TRP A 38 27.40 15.80 -14.00
C TRP A 38 27.04 17.24 -14.33
N ALA A 39 26.36 17.95 -13.41
CA ALA A 39 25.77 19.26 -13.66
C ALA A 39 26.74 20.45 -13.45
N ALA A 40 27.87 20.26 -12.74
CA ALA A 40 28.74 21.34 -12.32
C ALA A 40 29.25 22.18 -13.51
N GLY A 41 28.92 23.49 -13.50
CA GLY A 41 29.32 24.45 -14.51
C GLY A 41 28.69 24.27 -15.90
N LYS A 42 27.66 23.42 -16.04
CA LYS A 42 27.05 23.05 -17.32
C LYS A 42 25.70 23.71 -17.57
N ALA A 43 25.29 23.73 -18.85
CA ALA A 43 23.93 24.01 -19.25
C ALA A 43 23.09 22.73 -19.11
N VAL A 44 22.18 22.74 -18.14
CA VAL A 44 21.37 21.60 -17.76
C VAL A 44 19.91 21.78 -18.23
N LEU A 45 19.32 20.72 -18.74
CA LEU A 45 17.92 20.63 -19.09
C LEU A 45 17.24 19.54 -18.23
N ASP A 46 16.14 19.88 -17.62
CA ASP A 46 15.28 18.98 -16.84
C ASP A 46 13.93 18.83 -17.57
N VAL A 47 13.69 17.67 -18.17
CA VAL A 47 12.53 17.42 -19.02
C VAL A 47 11.45 16.66 -18.24
N ALA A 48 10.24 17.17 -18.28
CA ALA A 48 9.11 16.83 -17.39
C ALA A 48 9.48 17.16 -15.93
N CYS A 49 9.90 18.42 -15.72
CA CYS A 49 10.43 18.89 -14.44
C CYS A 49 9.38 19.01 -13.32
N GLY A 50 8.10 18.80 -13.63
CA GLY A 50 7.01 18.94 -12.68
C GLY A 50 7.00 20.34 -12.04
N GLU A 51 6.95 20.40 -10.72
CA GLU A 51 6.95 21.66 -9.96
C GLU A 51 8.34 22.33 -9.83
N GLY A 52 9.39 21.75 -10.43
CA GLY A 52 10.69 22.37 -10.59
C GLY A 52 11.70 22.17 -9.46
N TYR A 53 11.42 21.39 -8.43
CA TYR A 53 12.34 21.13 -7.30
C TYR A 53 13.68 20.52 -7.76
N GLY A 54 13.64 19.62 -8.74
CA GLY A 54 14.81 18.99 -9.34
C GLY A 54 15.66 19.96 -10.11
N THR A 55 15.03 20.77 -10.96
CA THR A 55 15.69 21.88 -11.67
C THR A 55 16.36 22.84 -10.70
N ALA A 56 15.68 23.20 -9.60
CA ALA A 56 16.20 24.07 -8.55
C ALA A 56 17.40 23.44 -7.82
N LEU A 57 17.37 22.11 -7.57
CA LEU A 57 18.52 21.40 -7.00
C LEU A 57 19.73 21.44 -7.96
N LEU A 58 19.52 21.14 -9.24
CA LEU A 58 20.56 21.12 -10.25
C LEU A 58 21.17 22.54 -10.47
N SER A 59 20.35 23.57 -10.37
CA SER A 59 20.82 24.98 -10.52
C SER A 59 21.88 25.38 -9.49
N ARG A 60 21.95 24.69 -8.34
CA ARG A 60 22.95 24.98 -7.29
C ARG A 60 24.39 24.78 -7.76
N VAL A 61 24.61 23.92 -8.74
CA VAL A 61 25.92 23.56 -9.27
C VAL A 61 26.04 23.82 -10.76
N ALA A 62 24.94 23.89 -11.49
CA ALA A 62 24.92 24.19 -12.93
C ALA A 62 25.24 25.67 -13.24
N ALA A 63 25.82 25.94 -14.40
CA ALA A 63 25.90 27.31 -14.93
C ALA A 63 24.49 27.84 -15.24
N ARG A 64 23.63 27.01 -15.78
CA ARG A 64 22.21 27.30 -16.07
C ARG A 64 21.40 26.02 -15.96
N ALA A 65 20.25 26.06 -15.33
CA ALA A 65 19.25 24.98 -15.32
C ALA A 65 17.97 25.45 -16.00
N THR A 66 17.45 24.63 -16.90
CA THR A 66 16.19 24.86 -17.61
C THR A 66 15.24 23.72 -17.34
N GLY A 67 14.12 23.99 -16.71
CA GLY A 67 13.02 23.04 -16.51
C GLY A 67 11.97 23.18 -17.61
N VAL A 68 11.50 22.06 -18.13
CA VAL A 68 10.44 22.01 -19.14
C VAL A 68 9.37 21.03 -18.69
N ASP A 69 8.12 21.46 -18.74
CA ASP A 69 6.95 20.60 -18.47
C ASP A 69 5.80 21.00 -19.39
N ILE A 70 4.89 20.05 -19.67
CA ILE A 70 3.71 20.30 -20.50
C ILE A 70 2.61 21.02 -19.70
N ALA A 71 2.56 20.83 -18.39
CA ALA A 71 1.54 21.35 -17.51
C ALA A 71 1.79 22.84 -17.18
N SER A 72 0.86 23.69 -17.58
CA SER A 72 0.96 25.15 -17.34
C SER A 72 0.97 25.51 -15.87
N GLU A 73 0.23 24.78 -15.04
CA GLU A 73 0.16 24.98 -13.59
C GLU A 73 1.47 24.65 -12.89
N ALA A 74 2.14 23.57 -13.33
CA ALA A 74 3.46 23.17 -12.80
C ALA A 74 4.52 24.24 -13.11
N ILE A 75 4.58 24.71 -14.35
CA ILE A 75 5.51 25.75 -14.76
C ILE A 75 5.22 27.09 -14.07
N ALA A 76 3.94 27.45 -13.90
CA ALA A 76 3.57 28.65 -13.16
C ALA A 76 3.97 28.56 -11.68
N HIS A 77 3.83 27.39 -11.08
CA HIS A 77 4.28 27.11 -9.71
C HIS A 77 5.81 27.21 -9.61
N ALA A 78 6.53 26.48 -10.46
CA ALA A 78 7.99 26.45 -10.48
C ALA A 78 8.58 27.87 -10.65
N THR A 79 8.03 28.65 -11.58
CA THR A 79 8.48 30.04 -11.84
C THR A 79 8.31 30.93 -10.62
N ARG A 80 7.20 30.80 -9.87
CA ARG A 80 6.96 31.58 -8.65
C ARG A 80 7.84 31.11 -7.49
N THR A 81 7.88 29.80 -7.26
CA THR A 81 8.57 29.19 -6.12
C THR A 81 10.07 29.42 -6.18
N TYR A 82 10.64 29.30 -7.38
CA TYR A 82 12.08 29.40 -7.61
C TYR A 82 12.53 30.73 -8.27
N ALA A 83 11.70 31.77 -8.21
CA ALA A 83 12.00 33.10 -8.76
C ALA A 83 13.30 33.70 -8.24
N GLY A 84 13.76 33.31 -7.05
CA GLY A 84 15.03 33.77 -6.47
C GLY A 84 16.29 33.13 -7.05
N LEU A 85 16.18 32.13 -7.93
CA LEU A 85 17.29 31.43 -8.55
C LEU A 85 17.60 32.05 -9.92
N ALA A 86 18.61 32.93 -10.00
CA ALA A 86 18.93 33.68 -11.21
C ALA A 86 19.32 32.81 -12.43
N ASN A 87 19.79 31.59 -12.20
CA ASN A 87 20.22 30.64 -13.24
C ASN A 87 19.24 29.49 -13.50
N ALA A 88 18.05 29.52 -12.90
CA ALA A 88 16.95 28.55 -13.15
C ALA A 88 15.86 29.23 -13.99
N ASN A 89 15.43 28.55 -15.05
CA ASN A 89 14.35 29.03 -15.92
C ASN A 89 13.37 27.89 -16.19
N PHE A 90 12.07 28.19 -16.33
CA PHE A 90 11.01 27.22 -16.54
C PHE A 90 10.19 27.58 -17.76
N TYR A 91 9.95 26.62 -18.66
CA TYR A 91 9.19 26.80 -19.88
C TYR A 91 8.14 25.72 -20.08
N ARG A 92 6.96 26.13 -20.51
CA ARG A 92 5.94 25.19 -20.92
C ARG A 92 6.24 24.68 -22.33
N ALA A 93 6.49 23.36 -22.48
CA ALA A 93 6.62 22.70 -23.80
C ALA A 93 6.40 21.20 -23.68
N SER A 94 6.15 20.56 -24.82
CA SER A 94 6.18 19.10 -24.93
C SER A 94 7.62 18.58 -24.89
N CYS A 95 7.83 17.44 -24.24
CA CYS A 95 9.11 16.72 -24.25
C CYS A 95 9.52 16.22 -25.65
N THR A 96 8.57 16.12 -26.58
CA THR A 96 8.80 15.76 -28.00
C THR A 96 9.04 16.96 -28.90
N LYS A 97 8.97 18.18 -28.35
CA LYS A 97 9.23 19.44 -29.09
C LYS A 97 9.75 20.50 -28.13
N LEU A 98 11.04 20.44 -27.83
CA LEU A 98 11.70 21.33 -26.88
C LEU A 98 11.99 22.70 -27.51
N PRO A 99 11.76 23.84 -26.81
CA PRO A 99 11.98 25.17 -27.31
C PRO A 99 13.44 25.58 -27.16
N LEU A 100 14.36 24.71 -27.55
CA LEU A 100 15.80 24.88 -27.39
C LEU A 100 16.53 24.65 -28.72
N PRO A 101 17.62 25.36 -28.97
CA PRO A 101 18.45 25.13 -30.15
C PRO A 101 19.11 23.75 -30.13
N ASP A 102 19.47 23.25 -31.32
CA ASP A 102 20.27 22.04 -31.46
C ASP A 102 21.63 22.22 -30.74
N ALA A 103 22.12 21.13 -30.17
CA ALA A 103 23.45 21.07 -29.54
C ALA A 103 23.73 22.19 -28.53
N SER A 104 22.73 22.58 -27.72
CA SER A 104 22.82 23.71 -26.77
C SER A 104 22.97 23.27 -25.31
N ILE A 105 22.72 21.99 -25.01
CA ILE A 105 22.64 21.40 -23.65
C ILE A 105 23.82 20.45 -23.41
N ASP A 106 24.44 20.57 -22.24
CA ASP A 106 25.54 19.70 -21.82
C ASP A 106 25.03 18.46 -21.08
N LEU A 107 23.95 18.61 -20.30
CA LEU A 107 23.33 17.55 -19.52
C LEU A 107 21.80 17.65 -19.64
N ALA A 108 21.15 16.60 -20.11
CA ALA A 108 19.71 16.47 -20.00
C ALA A 108 19.37 15.42 -18.94
N VAL A 109 18.40 15.73 -18.09
CA VAL A 109 17.80 14.77 -17.16
C VAL A 109 16.31 14.61 -17.46
N SER A 110 15.79 13.39 -17.29
CA SER A 110 14.36 13.12 -17.38
C SER A 110 14.04 11.86 -16.55
N PHE A 111 13.26 12.02 -15.52
CA PHE A 111 12.98 10.95 -14.57
C PHE A 111 11.48 10.62 -14.58
N GLU A 112 11.17 9.32 -14.71
CA GLU A 112 9.79 8.82 -14.73
C GLU A 112 8.93 9.59 -15.73
N THR A 113 9.29 9.52 -17.00
CA THR A 113 8.65 10.30 -18.07
C THR A 113 8.30 9.44 -19.29
N VAL A 114 9.23 8.60 -19.75
CA VAL A 114 9.11 7.84 -21.00
C VAL A 114 7.93 6.88 -20.99
N GLU A 115 7.55 6.37 -19.85
CA GLU A 115 6.40 5.49 -19.63
C GLU A 115 5.03 6.19 -19.78
N HIS A 116 5.00 7.53 -19.62
CA HIS A 116 3.78 8.33 -19.72
C HIS A 116 3.47 8.83 -21.14
N ILE A 117 4.32 8.54 -22.12
CA ILE A 117 4.16 9.05 -23.47
C ILE A 117 4.09 7.95 -24.52
N HIS A 118 3.27 8.18 -25.57
CA HIS A 118 3.17 7.27 -26.72
C HIS A 118 4.37 7.41 -27.65
N GLU A 119 4.85 8.64 -27.86
CA GLU A 119 5.87 9.02 -28.85
C GLU A 119 7.28 8.90 -28.27
N GLN A 120 7.62 7.74 -27.66
CA GLN A 120 8.90 7.50 -26.98
C GLN A 120 10.11 7.72 -27.88
N GLU A 121 10.03 7.35 -29.16
CA GLU A 121 11.08 7.56 -30.17
C GLU A 121 11.29 9.05 -30.46
N ALA A 122 10.21 9.83 -30.65
CA ALA A 122 10.29 11.27 -30.85
C ALA A 122 10.89 12.00 -29.63
N PHE A 123 10.58 11.52 -28.45
CA PHE A 123 11.16 12.05 -27.19
C PHE A 123 12.67 11.87 -27.15
N LEU A 124 13.19 10.64 -27.41
CA LEU A 124 14.63 10.39 -27.42
C LEU A 124 15.35 11.14 -28.57
N SER A 125 14.71 11.25 -29.72
CA SER A 125 15.21 12.03 -30.86
C SER A 125 15.38 13.50 -30.50
N GLU A 126 14.42 14.09 -29.80
CA GLU A 126 14.44 15.49 -29.39
C GLU A 126 15.50 15.74 -28.30
N LEU A 127 15.68 14.83 -27.36
CA LEU A 127 16.79 14.87 -26.39
C LEU A 127 18.15 14.80 -27.09
N ALA A 128 18.30 13.92 -28.07
CA ALA A 128 19.53 13.82 -28.85
C ALA A 128 19.79 15.09 -29.70
N ARG A 129 18.75 15.75 -30.21
CA ARG A 129 18.88 17.01 -30.95
C ARG A 129 19.43 18.17 -30.11
N VAL A 130 18.85 18.34 -28.89
CA VAL A 130 19.26 19.47 -28.03
C VAL A 130 20.57 19.24 -27.32
N LEU A 131 20.97 17.99 -27.10
CA LEU A 131 22.27 17.65 -26.48
C LEU A 131 23.42 17.92 -27.43
N LYS A 132 24.50 18.53 -26.92
CA LYS A 132 25.78 18.65 -27.61
C LYS A 132 26.32 17.26 -27.98
N PRO A 133 27.27 17.13 -28.92
CA PRO A 133 27.89 15.84 -29.28
C PRO A 133 28.38 15.06 -28.04
N GLY A 134 29.13 15.70 -27.16
CA GLY A 134 29.59 15.14 -25.89
C GLY A 134 28.63 15.35 -24.72
N GLY A 135 27.39 15.75 -24.97
CA GLY A 135 26.36 15.93 -23.96
C GLY A 135 25.90 14.57 -23.38
N VAL A 136 25.44 14.61 -22.15
CA VAL A 136 25.02 13.41 -21.41
C VAL A 136 23.51 13.45 -21.13
N LEU A 137 22.85 12.33 -21.35
CA LEU A 137 21.48 12.06 -20.90
C LEU A 137 21.53 11.22 -19.63
N VAL A 138 20.79 11.64 -18.61
CA VAL A 138 20.48 10.81 -17.42
C VAL A 138 18.97 10.66 -17.35
N MET A 139 18.47 9.45 -17.49
CA MET A 139 17.04 9.18 -17.44
C MET A 139 16.69 7.97 -16.59
N SER A 140 15.49 7.96 -16.04
CA SER A 140 14.94 6.76 -15.37
C SER A 140 13.56 6.40 -15.92
N CYS A 141 13.21 5.15 -15.74
CA CYS A 141 11.84 4.65 -15.91
C CYS A 141 11.65 3.38 -15.09
N PRO A 142 10.40 2.98 -14.83
CA PRO A 142 10.10 1.70 -14.19
C PRO A 142 10.68 0.52 -14.97
N ASN A 143 11.18 -0.48 -14.26
CA ASN A 143 11.45 -1.80 -14.82
C ASN A 143 10.15 -2.59 -14.88
N LYS A 144 9.52 -2.67 -16.02
CA LYS A 144 8.21 -3.31 -16.17
C LYS A 144 8.09 -4.66 -15.46
N LEU A 145 9.12 -5.50 -15.56
CA LEU A 145 9.13 -6.83 -14.95
C LEU A 145 9.00 -6.77 -13.42
N GLU A 146 9.76 -5.86 -12.78
CA GLU A 146 9.83 -5.77 -11.32
C GLU A 146 8.77 -4.83 -10.75
N TYR A 147 8.46 -3.74 -11.49
CA TYR A 147 7.54 -2.70 -11.04
C TYR A 147 6.08 -3.14 -11.18
N SER A 148 5.71 -3.74 -12.31
CA SER A 148 4.33 -4.09 -12.64
C SER A 148 4.08 -5.58 -12.64
N ASP A 149 4.79 -6.38 -13.47
CA ASP A 149 4.43 -7.78 -13.73
C ASP A 149 4.54 -8.66 -12.48
N LYS A 150 5.67 -8.60 -11.76
CA LYS A 150 5.87 -9.41 -10.54
C LYS A 150 5.03 -8.96 -9.35
N ARG A 151 4.59 -7.71 -9.35
CA ARG A 151 3.80 -7.12 -8.26
C ARG A 151 2.29 -7.17 -8.53
N ASP A 152 1.88 -7.64 -9.71
CA ASP A 152 0.49 -7.59 -10.18
C ASP A 152 -0.10 -6.17 -10.01
N TYR A 153 0.69 -5.16 -10.40
CA TYR A 153 0.37 -3.75 -10.20
C TYR A 153 0.23 -3.03 -11.54
N VAL A 154 -0.82 -2.25 -11.66
CA VAL A 154 -1.07 -1.40 -12.84
C VAL A 154 -1.11 0.05 -12.38
N ASN A 155 -0.23 0.87 -12.94
CA ASN A 155 -0.29 2.31 -12.77
C ASN A 155 -1.16 2.90 -13.88
N GLU A 156 -2.28 3.52 -13.52
CA GLU A 156 -3.26 4.09 -14.46
C GLU A 156 -2.70 5.24 -15.32
N PHE A 157 -1.61 5.86 -14.90
CA PHE A 157 -0.94 6.95 -15.61
C PHE A 157 0.12 6.45 -16.60
N HIS A 158 0.54 5.19 -16.53
CA HIS A 158 1.55 4.63 -17.44
C HIS A 158 0.91 4.19 -18.74
N VAL A 159 1.33 4.80 -19.82
CA VAL A 159 0.87 4.49 -21.17
C VAL A 159 1.61 3.25 -21.72
N LYS A 160 2.93 3.20 -21.53
CA LYS A 160 3.77 2.11 -22.02
C LYS A 160 5.05 1.97 -21.19
N GLU A 161 5.05 1.06 -20.26
CA GLU A 161 6.26 0.62 -19.56
C GLU A 161 7.15 -0.26 -20.44
N LEU A 162 8.45 -0.23 -20.19
CA LEU A 162 9.45 -0.91 -21.01
C LEU A 162 10.18 -2.01 -20.22
N TYR A 163 10.39 -3.13 -20.91
CA TYR A 163 11.38 -4.12 -20.47
C TYR A 163 12.81 -3.64 -20.77
N ARG A 164 13.78 -4.20 -20.06
CA ARG A 164 15.20 -3.86 -20.23
C ARG A 164 15.71 -3.87 -21.68
N ALA A 165 15.30 -4.86 -22.46
CA ALA A 165 15.70 -5.00 -23.86
C ALA A 165 15.06 -3.91 -24.75
N GLU A 166 13.78 -3.59 -24.51
CA GLU A 166 13.07 -2.56 -25.26
C GLU A 166 13.66 -1.17 -25.00
N LEU A 167 13.95 -0.86 -23.71
CA LEU A 167 14.60 0.38 -23.34
C LEU A 167 16.02 0.47 -23.93
N ALA A 168 16.76 -0.63 -23.95
CA ALA A 168 18.09 -0.67 -24.54
C ALA A 168 18.06 -0.40 -26.05
N GLN A 169 17.09 -0.95 -26.76
CA GLN A 169 16.87 -0.69 -28.18
C GLN A 169 16.51 0.78 -28.44
N LEU A 170 15.56 1.30 -27.67
CA LEU A 170 15.08 2.66 -27.78
C LEU A 170 16.20 3.70 -27.53
N VAL A 171 16.93 3.56 -26.43
CA VAL A 171 18.04 4.46 -26.09
C VAL A 171 19.20 4.30 -27.07
N GLY A 172 19.56 3.04 -27.41
CA GLY A 172 20.70 2.73 -28.29
C GLY A 172 20.54 3.25 -29.72
N ALA A 173 19.31 3.49 -30.18
CA ALA A 173 19.04 4.11 -31.48
C ALA A 173 19.58 5.55 -31.57
N HIS A 174 19.66 6.27 -30.46
CA HIS A 174 20.09 7.67 -30.41
C HIS A 174 21.43 7.90 -29.71
N PHE A 175 21.77 7.00 -28.76
CA PHE A 175 22.96 7.09 -27.90
C PHE A 175 23.72 5.77 -27.91
N PRO A 176 24.81 5.65 -28.71
CA PRO A 176 25.55 4.38 -28.84
C PRO A 176 26.34 3.99 -27.59
N HIS A 177 26.58 4.93 -26.67
CA HIS A 177 27.29 4.66 -25.43
C HIS A 177 26.34 4.80 -24.25
N VAL A 178 26.13 3.71 -23.49
CA VAL A 178 25.15 3.63 -22.42
C VAL A 178 25.78 2.93 -21.20
N ALA A 179 25.71 3.62 -20.05
CA ALA A 179 25.97 3.01 -18.75
C ALA A 179 24.63 2.76 -18.05
N TRP A 180 24.46 1.56 -17.52
CA TRP A 180 23.24 1.12 -16.88
C TRP A 180 23.40 1.07 -15.38
N TYR A 181 22.43 1.61 -14.69
CA TYR A 181 22.28 1.54 -13.24
C TYR A 181 20.88 1.04 -12.90
N GLY A 182 20.78 0.39 -11.74
CA GLY A 182 19.50 0.04 -11.14
C GLY A 182 19.25 0.88 -9.90
N GLN A 183 17.99 1.26 -9.66
CA GLN A 183 17.56 1.88 -8.42
C GLN A 183 16.51 1.01 -7.76
N ARG A 184 16.66 0.79 -6.46
CA ARG A 184 15.68 0.14 -5.61
C ARG A 184 15.77 0.75 -4.21
N PRO A 185 14.66 1.33 -3.67
CA PRO A 185 14.56 1.60 -2.26
C PRO A 185 14.67 0.29 -1.47
N SER A 186 15.48 0.28 -0.44
CA SER A 186 15.70 -0.93 0.35
C SER A 186 16.24 -0.55 1.73
N PHE A 187 16.10 -1.44 2.70
CA PHE A 187 16.80 -1.32 3.95
C PHE A 187 18.25 -1.75 3.76
N PHE A 188 19.19 -0.88 4.11
CA PHE A 188 20.60 -1.16 4.04
C PHE A 188 21.24 -1.03 5.42
N SER A 189 22.15 -1.93 5.75
CA SER A 189 23.14 -1.70 6.79
C SER A 189 24.34 -1.01 6.19
N VAL A 190 24.69 0.16 6.72
CA VAL A 190 25.83 0.94 6.22
C VAL A 190 26.96 0.89 7.23
N ILE A 191 28.12 0.43 6.78
CA ILE A 191 29.39 0.54 7.53
C ILE A 191 30.25 1.54 6.77
N ALA A 192 30.51 2.70 7.38
CA ALA A 192 31.30 3.76 6.75
C ALA A 192 32.33 4.31 7.74
N PRO A 193 33.49 4.79 7.24
CA PRO A 193 34.43 5.57 8.06
C PRO A 193 33.73 6.83 8.59
N GLU A 194 34.12 7.30 9.78
CA GLU A 194 33.60 8.56 10.35
C GLU A 194 33.86 9.77 9.44
N THR A 195 34.92 9.73 8.67
CA THR A 195 35.26 10.74 7.65
C THR A 195 35.27 10.08 6.27
N VAL A 196 34.26 10.39 5.45
CA VAL A 196 34.12 9.85 4.09
C VAL A 196 34.76 10.81 3.09
N ALA A 197 36.02 10.65 2.82
CA ALA A 197 36.71 11.30 1.69
C ALA A 197 37.30 10.21 0.79
N GLY A 198 36.70 9.99 -0.40
CA GLY A 198 37.25 9.11 -1.42
C GLY A 198 37.14 7.60 -1.15
N ALA A 199 36.24 7.16 -0.27
CA ALA A 199 36.02 5.75 -0.03
C ALA A 199 35.34 5.08 -1.24
N ALA A 200 35.86 3.92 -1.67
CA ALA A 200 35.13 3.03 -2.57
C ALA A 200 33.96 2.39 -1.82
N ALA A 201 32.76 2.38 -2.43
CA ALA A 201 31.62 1.67 -1.89
C ALA A 201 31.59 0.23 -2.45
N GLN A 202 31.39 -0.73 -1.57
CA GLN A 202 31.09 -2.10 -1.94
C GLN A 202 29.59 -2.34 -1.70
N VAL A 203 28.92 -2.90 -2.68
CA VAL A 203 27.53 -3.39 -2.52
C VAL A 203 27.62 -4.90 -2.30
N VAL A 204 26.97 -5.36 -1.23
CA VAL A 204 26.83 -6.79 -0.95
C VAL A 204 25.33 -7.07 -0.84
N GLU A 205 24.81 -7.88 -1.72
CA GLU A 205 23.43 -8.38 -1.69
C GLU A 205 23.45 -9.86 -1.36
N VAL A 206 22.67 -10.26 -0.36
CA VAL A 206 22.54 -11.66 0.07
C VAL A 206 21.09 -12.10 -0.02
N ASP A 207 20.88 -13.39 -0.27
CA ASP A 207 19.57 -14.01 -0.23
C ASP A 207 19.33 -14.58 1.18
N GLU A 208 18.11 -14.46 1.71
CA GLU A 208 17.74 -15.01 3.01
C GLU A 208 17.91 -16.52 3.09
N ALA A 209 17.68 -17.24 1.98
CA ALA A 209 17.84 -18.68 1.91
C ALA A 209 19.32 -19.13 1.80
N HIS A 210 20.20 -18.24 1.28
CA HIS A 210 21.62 -18.51 1.05
C HIS A 210 22.48 -17.32 1.48
N PRO A 211 22.53 -17.00 2.79
CA PRO A 211 23.21 -15.80 3.28
C PRO A 211 24.75 -15.83 3.18
N ASP A 212 25.31 -16.95 2.84
CA ASP A 212 26.73 -17.18 2.54
C ASP A 212 27.11 -16.93 1.07
N GLU A 213 26.11 -16.76 0.19
CA GLU A 213 26.29 -16.41 -1.22
C GLU A 213 26.00 -14.92 -1.42
N ALA A 214 27.06 -14.13 -1.64
CA ALA A 214 26.94 -12.69 -1.86
C ALA A 214 27.07 -12.34 -3.35
N SER A 215 26.24 -11.38 -3.79
CA SER A 215 26.33 -10.73 -5.10
C SER A 215 26.87 -9.31 -4.94
N GLU A 216 27.68 -8.83 -5.89
CA GLU A 216 28.21 -7.45 -5.92
C GLU A 216 27.36 -6.50 -6.77
N ALA A 217 26.14 -6.88 -7.12
CA ALA A 217 25.23 -6.08 -7.93
C ALA A 217 23.85 -6.02 -7.29
N ILE A 218 23.13 -4.93 -7.54
CA ILE A 218 21.71 -4.86 -7.20
C ILE A 218 20.95 -5.78 -8.14
N SER A 219 20.45 -6.88 -7.60
CA SER A 219 19.53 -7.77 -8.32
C SER A 219 18.13 -7.13 -8.36
N ASN A 220 17.41 -7.35 -9.46
CA ASN A 220 16.01 -6.97 -9.58
C ASN A 220 15.74 -5.48 -9.25
N PRO A 221 16.38 -4.51 -9.94
CA PRO A 221 16.12 -3.11 -9.72
C PRO A 221 14.68 -2.77 -10.06
N LEU A 222 14.03 -1.96 -9.20
CA LEU A 222 12.66 -1.50 -9.41
C LEU A 222 12.60 -0.49 -10.57
N TYR A 223 13.64 0.30 -10.72
CA TYR A 223 13.78 1.27 -11.79
C TYR A 223 15.10 1.07 -12.55
N PHE A 224 15.05 1.26 -13.85
CA PHE A 224 16.25 1.47 -14.65
C PHE A 224 16.68 2.92 -14.54
N LEU A 225 18.00 3.14 -14.39
CA LEU A 225 18.61 4.44 -14.53
C LEU A 225 19.67 4.33 -15.62
N VAL A 226 19.57 5.21 -16.61
CA VAL A 226 20.40 5.19 -17.81
C VAL A 226 21.23 6.47 -17.86
N VAL A 227 22.55 6.32 -18.06
CA VAL A 227 23.44 7.42 -18.39
C VAL A 227 23.96 7.17 -19.80
N ALA A 228 23.64 8.05 -20.74
CA ALA A 228 23.91 7.83 -22.15
C ALA A 228 24.55 9.05 -22.83
N SER A 229 25.39 8.81 -23.84
CA SER A 229 26.02 9.85 -24.63
C SER A 229 26.30 9.35 -26.06
N ARG A 230 26.46 10.30 -26.97
CA ARG A 230 26.94 9.98 -28.31
C ARG A 230 28.48 9.79 -28.36
N GLU A 231 29.21 10.23 -27.33
CA GLU A 231 30.65 10.12 -27.22
C GLU A 231 31.05 9.25 -26.00
N ALA A 232 31.86 8.22 -26.22
CA ALA A 232 32.35 7.33 -25.16
C ALA A 232 33.14 8.06 -24.06
N ALA A 233 33.93 9.07 -24.44
CA ALA A 233 34.75 9.85 -23.51
C ALA A 233 33.90 10.58 -22.45
N SER A 234 32.68 10.98 -22.78
CA SER A 234 31.76 11.63 -21.83
C SER A 234 31.31 10.72 -20.71
N LEU A 235 31.22 9.42 -20.97
CA LEU A 235 30.88 8.40 -19.94
C LEU A 235 32.14 7.92 -19.19
N ALA A 236 33.29 7.79 -19.89
CA ALA A 236 34.52 7.34 -19.28
C ALA A 236 35.07 8.31 -18.21
N ALA A 237 34.79 9.60 -18.36
CA ALA A 237 35.12 10.62 -17.37
C ALA A 237 34.32 10.48 -16.03
N MET A 238 33.34 9.65 -16.04
CA MET A 238 32.39 9.43 -14.92
C MET A 238 32.38 7.95 -14.57
N ALA A 239 33.40 7.52 -13.83
CA ALA A 239 33.50 6.12 -13.40
C ALA A 239 32.19 5.68 -12.69
N PRO A 240 31.73 4.46 -12.95
CA PRO A 240 30.58 3.93 -12.25
C PRO A 240 30.82 4.00 -10.75
N ALA A 241 29.89 4.62 -10.04
CA ALA A 241 29.95 4.75 -8.60
C ALA A 241 28.61 4.33 -8.01
N VAL A 242 28.67 3.60 -6.94
CA VAL A 242 27.48 3.38 -6.09
C VAL A 242 27.09 4.72 -5.50
N SER A 243 25.80 5.00 -5.52
CA SER A 243 25.21 6.15 -4.87
C SER A 243 24.25 5.67 -3.80
N VAL A 244 24.42 6.17 -2.58
CA VAL A 244 23.54 5.85 -1.46
C VAL A 244 22.95 7.18 -0.98
N LEU A 245 21.64 7.23 -0.84
CA LEU A 245 20.93 8.32 -0.20
C LEU A 245 20.28 7.82 1.09
N SER A 246 20.58 8.49 2.19
CA SER A 246 19.93 8.28 3.47
C SER A 246 19.25 9.58 3.89
N ASP A 247 18.06 9.48 4.46
CA ASP A 247 17.46 10.63 5.11
C ASP A 247 18.09 10.85 6.49
N ARG A 248 18.57 12.06 6.75
CA ARG A 248 19.25 12.41 8.02
C ARG A 248 18.31 12.29 9.23
N GLY A 249 17.03 12.37 9.01
CA GLY A 249 16.00 12.30 10.05
C GLY A 249 15.56 10.86 10.37
N ASP A 250 16.00 9.88 9.59
CA ASP A 250 15.66 8.45 9.72
C ASP A 250 14.15 8.20 9.80
N TRP A 251 13.37 9.04 9.11
CA TRP A 251 11.92 9.01 9.22
C TRP A 251 11.30 7.79 8.52
N VAL A 252 11.91 7.28 7.44
CA VAL A 252 11.43 6.07 6.75
C VAL A 252 11.52 4.87 7.69
N HIS A 253 12.68 4.71 8.36
CA HIS A 253 12.88 3.62 9.32
C HIS A 253 11.94 3.74 10.53
N ARG A 254 11.78 4.96 11.07
CA ARG A 254 10.86 5.21 12.19
C ARG A 254 9.40 4.94 11.84
N ASP A 255 8.96 5.28 10.64
CA ASP A 255 7.61 4.96 10.19
C ASP A 255 7.43 3.45 10.00
N TYR A 256 8.44 2.75 9.47
CA TYR A 256 8.43 1.29 9.39
C TYR A 256 8.32 0.65 10.79
N GLU A 257 9.17 1.05 11.75
CA GLU A 257 9.09 0.55 13.13
C GLU A 257 7.73 0.81 13.77
N LYS A 258 7.12 1.97 13.48
CA LYS A 258 5.77 2.29 13.97
C LYS A 258 4.72 1.34 13.40
N VAL A 259 4.78 1.06 12.10
CA VAL A 259 3.88 0.11 11.45
C VAL A 259 4.06 -1.30 12.01
N MET A 260 5.31 -1.73 12.21
CA MET A 260 5.61 -3.05 12.81
C MET A 260 5.05 -3.17 14.23
N ARG A 261 5.23 -2.14 15.07
CA ARG A 261 4.64 -2.10 16.43
C ARG A 261 3.11 -2.13 16.40
N MET A 262 2.49 -1.44 15.44
CA MET A 262 1.03 -1.48 15.27
C MET A 262 0.56 -2.88 14.85
N LEU A 263 1.29 -3.54 13.96
CA LEU A 263 1.00 -4.91 13.52
C LEU A 263 1.11 -5.89 14.68
N GLU A 264 2.20 -5.85 15.44
CA GLU A 264 2.40 -6.69 16.64
C GLU A 264 1.27 -6.50 17.65
N SER A 265 0.89 -5.25 17.91
CA SER A 265 -0.25 -4.93 18.80
C SER A 265 -1.56 -5.48 18.28
N SER A 266 -1.80 -5.39 16.96
CA SER A 266 -3.02 -5.92 16.32
C SER A 266 -3.08 -7.44 16.36
N VAL A 267 -1.96 -8.12 16.11
CA VAL A 267 -1.85 -9.58 16.23
C VAL A 267 -2.13 -10.03 17.66
N LYS A 268 -1.52 -9.38 18.65
CA LYS A 268 -1.77 -9.67 20.08
C LYS A 268 -3.25 -9.48 20.41
N HIS A 269 -3.83 -8.36 20.03
CA HIS A 269 -5.26 -8.11 20.26
C HIS A 269 -6.15 -9.15 19.59
N GLY A 270 -5.81 -9.57 18.38
CA GLY A 270 -6.51 -10.66 17.67
C GLY A 270 -6.45 -12.00 18.41
N THR A 271 -5.29 -12.34 18.99
CA THR A 271 -5.15 -13.57 19.81
C THR A 271 -5.96 -13.50 21.09
N ASP A 272 -5.95 -12.35 21.79
CA ASP A 272 -6.74 -12.14 23.01
C ASP A 272 -8.25 -12.23 22.73
N LEU A 273 -8.72 -11.67 21.61
CA LEU A 273 -10.12 -11.79 21.18
C LEU A 273 -10.50 -13.22 20.84
N ALA A 274 -9.63 -13.98 20.17
CA ALA A 274 -9.88 -15.39 19.83
C ALA A 274 -9.97 -16.26 21.10
N GLU A 275 -9.20 -15.96 22.13
CA GLU A 275 -9.29 -16.62 23.43
C GLU A 275 -10.62 -16.30 24.14
N GLN A 276 -11.00 -15.02 24.19
CA GLN A 276 -12.28 -14.58 24.75
C GLN A 276 -13.47 -15.21 24.01
N LEU A 277 -13.41 -15.34 22.70
CA LEU A 277 -14.45 -16.01 21.92
C LEU A 277 -14.58 -17.49 22.31
N ARG A 278 -13.48 -18.21 22.46
CA ARG A 278 -13.48 -19.62 22.91
C ARG A 278 -14.11 -19.77 24.30
N ASP A 279 -13.77 -18.88 25.24
CA ASP A 279 -14.35 -18.91 26.60
C ASP A 279 -15.85 -18.63 26.57
N ARG A 280 -16.30 -17.72 25.72
CA ARG A 280 -17.72 -17.44 25.50
C ARG A 280 -18.45 -18.61 24.87
N GLU A 281 -17.87 -19.29 23.90
CA GLU A 281 -18.42 -20.49 23.29
C GLU A 281 -18.56 -21.61 24.32
N HIS A 282 -17.56 -21.86 25.16
CA HIS A 282 -17.64 -22.82 26.25
C HIS A 282 -18.77 -22.48 27.23
N SER A 283 -18.90 -21.20 27.59
CA SER A 283 -19.97 -20.72 28.46
C SER A 283 -21.37 -20.95 27.83
N ILE A 284 -21.53 -20.65 26.56
CA ILE A 284 -22.78 -20.89 25.80
C ILE A 284 -23.11 -22.37 25.78
N MET A 285 -22.14 -23.25 25.53
CA MET A 285 -22.39 -24.71 25.55
C MET A 285 -22.84 -25.20 26.95
N ALA A 286 -22.23 -24.67 28.02
CA ALA A 286 -22.63 -24.96 29.37
C ALA A 286 -24.09 -24.54 29.64
N PHE A 287 -24.43 -23.29 29.31
CA PHE A 287 -25.82 -22.80 29.43
C PHE A 287 -26.83 -23.59 28.59
N GLN A 288 -26.47 -24.00 27.38
CA GLN A 288 -27.33 -24.84 26.54
C GLN A 288 -27.58 -26.19 27.16
N LYS A 289 -26.58 -26.82 27.79
CA LYS A 289 -26.68 -28.06 28.52
C LYS A 289 -27.64 -27.93 29.73
N ASP A 290 -27.44 -26.88 30.53
CA ASP A 290 -28.29 -26.61 31.70
C ASP A 290 -29.74 -26.33 31.28
N ALA A 291 -29.94 -25.53 30.24
CA ALA A 291 -31.26 -25.25 29.68
C ALA A 291 -31.97 -26.55 29.18
N SER A 292 -31.21 -27.47 28.58
CA SER A 292 -31.73 -28.75 28.12
C SER A 292 -32.20 -29.63 29.32
N THR A 293 -31.43 -29.64 30.41
CA THR A 293 -31.77 -30.36 31.64
C THR A 293 -33.04 -29.79 32.28
N VAL A 294 -33.13 -28.48 32.43
CA VAL A 294 -34.32 -27.79 32.95
C VAL A 294 -35.54 -28.05 32.07
N ARG A 295 -35.38 -28.10 30.77
CA ARG A 295 -36.47 -28.42 29.82
C ARG A 295 -36.99 -29.83 30.02
N VAL A 296 -36.15 -30.82 30.27
CA VAL A 296 -36.53 -32.20 30.56
C VAL A 296 -37.31 -32.28 31.87
N GLU A 297 -36.79 -31.63 32.93
CA GLU A 297 -37.48 -31.58 34.23
C GLU A 297 -38.84 -30.90 34.13
N LEU A 298 -38.93 -29.77 33.44
CA LEU A 298 -40.20 -29.08 33.20
C LEU A 298 -41.21 -29.97 32.47
N THR A 299 -40.77 -30.70 31.45
CA THR A 299 -41.62 -31.64 30.71
C THR A 299 -42.14 -32.73 31.63
N GLN A 300 -41.32 -33.30 32.50
CA GLN A 300 -41.71 -34.32 33.47
C GLN A 300 -42.73 -33.77 34.47
N ARG A 301 -42.49 -32.55 35.00
CA ARG A 301 -43.43 -31.88 35.89
C ARG A 301 -44.79 -31.59 35.25
N LEU A 302 -44.79 -31.22 33.97
CA LEU A 302 -46.06 -31.04 33.22
C LEU A 302 -46.85 -32.33 33.06
N VAL A 303 -46.17 -33.45 32.84
CA VAL A 303 -46.82 -34.79 32.81
C VAL A 303 -47.42 -35.15 34.18
N GLU A 304 -46.64 -34.99 35.26
CA GLU A 304 -47.13 -35.23 36.63
C GLU A 304 -48.34 -34.36 36.96
N MET A 305 -48.32 -33.07 36.59
CA MET A 305 -49.48 -32.17 36.77
C MET A 305 -50.72 -32.64 36.00
N ALA A 306 -50.52 -33.09 34.74
CA ALA A 306 -51.64 -33.60 33.93
C ALA A 306 -52.25 -34.84 34.54
N ASP A 307 -51.46 -35.74 35.09
CA ASP A 307 -51.93 -36.91 35.77
C ASP A 307 -52.67 -36.60 37.07
N LEU A 308 -52.14 -35.69 37.88
CA LEU A 308 -52.83 -35.19 39.08
C LEU A 308 -54.17 -34.52 38.75
N HIS A 309 -54.18 -33.71 37.68
CA HIS A 309 -55.43 -33.08 37.22
C HIS A 309 -56.48 -34.09 36.79
N ARG A 310 -56.04 -35.15 36.10
CA ARG A 310 -56.92 -36.28 35.73
C ARG A 310 -57.48 -37.02 36.99
N GLU A 311 -56.59 -37.25 37.98
CA GLU A 311 -57.04 -37.92 39.26
C GLU A 311 -58.02 -37.02 40.02
N CYS A 312 -57.75 -35.68 40.11
CA CYS A 312 -58.72 -34.77 40.72
C CYS A 312 -60.04 -34.76 40.00
N SER A 313 -60.05 -34.74 38.68
CA SER A 313 -61.30 -34.81 37.88
C SER A 313 -62.13 -36.07 38.11
N LEU A 314 -61.42 -37.20 38.24
CA LEU A 314 -62.08 -38.50 38.57
C LEU A 314 -62.65 -38.46 39.99
N LYS A 315 -61.95 -37.92 40.99
CA LYS A 315 -62.42 -37.75 42.35
C LYS A 315 -63.62 -36.79 42.43
N ASP A 316 -63.62 -35.72 41.71
CA ASP A 316 -64.76 -34.80 41.62
C ASP A 316 -66.00 -35.44 41.00
N ALA A 317 -65.80 -36.22 39.94
CA ALA A 317 -66.90 -36.98 39.35
C ALA A 317 -67.50 -38.03 40.32
N ALA A 318 -66.65 -38.74 41.09
CA ALA A 318 -67.07 -39.66 42.13
C ALA A 318 -67.80 -38.97 43.27
N LEU A 319 -67.33 -37.78 43.70
CA LEU A 319 -68.03 -36.99 44.74
C LEU A 319 -69.38 -36.51 44.25
N LYS A 320 -69.48 -35.95 43.03
CA LYS A 320 -70.78 -35.58 42.43
C LYS A 320 -71.77 -36.78 42.36
N SER A 321 -71.26 -37.97 42.00
CA SER A 321 -72.06 -39.16 41.97
C SER A 321 -72.59 -39.54 43.36
N LYS A 322 -71.74 -39.44 44.42
CA LYS A 322 -72.13 -39.68 45.81
C LYS A 322 -73.16 -38.66 46.32
N ASP A 323 -72.95 -37.41 45.96
CA ASP A 323 -73.89 -36.34 46.36
C ASP A 323 -75.24 -36.52 45.72
N LEU A 324 -75.30 -36.97 44.48
CA LEU A 324 -76.57 -37.33 43.80
C LEU A 324 -77.21 -38.52 44.49
N GLU A 325 -76.43 -39.53 44.92
CA GLU A 325 -76.95 -40.65 45.66
C GLU A 325 -77.49 -40.22 47.04
N LEU A 326 -76.80 -39.41 47.78
CA LEU A 326 -77.23 -38.78 49.02
C LEU A 326 -78.53 -37.98 48.90
N LEU A 327 -78.61 -37.13 47.81
CA LEU A 327 -79.86 -36.45 47.48
C LEU A 327 -81.01 -37.39 47.21
N ARG A 328 -80.78 -38.44 46.50
CA ARG A 328 -81.78 -39.53 46.27
C ARG A 328 -82.23 -40.16 47.60
N ARG A 329 -81.29 -40.46 48.53
CA ARG A 329 -81.54 -41.02 49.83
C ARG A 329 -82.33 -40.08 50.78
N ARG A 330 -82.23 -38.76 50.56
CA ARG A 330 -82.98 -37.74 51.32
C ARG A 330 -84.46 -37.60 50.82
N SER A 331 -84.74 -38.08 49.61
CA SER A 331 -86.12 -37.96 49.05
C SER A 331 -87.10 -38.95 49.71
N LEU A 332 -88.29 -38.46 50.00
CA LEU A 332 -89.36 -39.32 50.55
C LEU A 332 -89.65 -40.54 49.68
N GLY A 333 -89.56 -40.44 48.35
CA GLY A 333 -89.74 -41.54 47.43
C GLY A 333 -88.69 -42.64 47.54
N TRP A 334 -87.45 -42.39 48.01
CA TRP A 334 -86.41 -43.35 48.25
C TRP A 334 -86.74 -44.11 49.55
N TRP A 335 -87.15 -43.41 50.58
CA TRP A 335 -87.57 -44.09 51.84
C TRP A 335 -88.78 -45.04 51.68
N LEU A 336 -89.77 -44.67 50.88
CA LEU A 336 -90.86 -45.50 50.55
C LEU A 336 -90.48 -46.79 49.76
N LYS A 337 -89.39 -46.75 48.98
CA LYS A 337 -88.85 -47.84 48.20
C LYS A 337 -87.83 -48.69 48.98
N LEU A 338 -87.36 -48.23 50.14
CA LEU A 338 -86.33 -48.91 50.94
C LEU A 338 -86.60 -50.38 51.26
N PRO A 339 -87.82 -50.80 51.63
CA PRO A 339 -88.11 -52.20 51.87
C PRO A 339 -87.95 -53.09 50.65
N LEU A 340 -88.32 -52.61 49.46
CA LEU A 340 -88.14 -53.29 48.17
C LEU A 340 -86.68 -53.38 47.71
N ILE A 341 -85.89 -52.35 48.00
CA ILE A 341 -84.46 -52.34 47.73
C ILE A 341 -83.72 -53.33 48.64
N ARG A 342 -84.05 -53.41 49.92
CA ARG A 342 -83.45 -54.34 50.87
C ARG A 342 -83.80 -55.79 50.51
N LEU A 343 -85.06 -56.08 50.06
CA LEU A 343 -85.43 -57.38 49.59
C LEU A 343 -84.62 -57.83 48.35
N ARG A 344 -84.41 -56.93 47.40
CA ARG A 344 -83.58 -57.20 46.20
C ARG A 344 -82.12 -57.48 46.51
N ASP A 345 -81.52 -56.76 47.48
CA ASP A 345 -80.12 -56.95 47.88
C ASP A 345 -79.88 -58.17 48.78
N LEU A 346 -80.93 -58.79 49.32
CA LEU A 346 -80.88 -60.08 50.03
C LEU A 346 -80.90 -61.33 49.05
N PHE A 347 -81.27 -61.07 47.78
CA PHE A 347 -81.29 -62.09 46.71
C PHE A 347 -80.19 -61.87 45.65
N ARG A 348 -79.17 -60.98 45.89
CA ARG A 348 -77.91 -60.81 45.17
C ARG A 348 -76.73 -61.23 46.05
#